data_85358c67e9c182a358db448b02a5f42a
#
_entry.id   85358c67e9c182a358db448b02a5f42a
#
_cell.length_a   1.000
_cell.length_b   1.000
_cell.length_c   1.000
_cell.angle_alpha   90.00
_cell.angle_beta   90.00
_cell.angle_gamma   90.00
#
_symmetry.space_group_name_H-M   'P 1'
#
loop_
_entity.id
_entity.type
_entity.pdbx_description
1 polymer ?
#
loop_
_entity_poly.entity_id
_entity_poly.type
_entity_poly.pdbx_seq_one_letter_code
_entity_poly.pdbx_strand_id
1 'polypeptide(L)'
;ADDLPTTQNYVSGLTKAQFASIEQFFQREAKFFGLSHDRPIRIELYPAQIEPPPALPPRAGMVTTMWWSLRLRWPTWRAGSGKAAQIRIFALFHDPVRTPSVPHSLGLQKGLIGVVYAFADPQMAGANNIVIAHELMHTLGASDKYAPATNLPQFPGGYGDPEAQPRYPQRDAEIMAGRRAISATEAQM
;
A
#
# COMPACT_ATOMS: atom_id res chain seq x y z
N ALA A 1 -10.61 10.17 -0.99
CA ALA A 1 -11.54 9.77 -2.05
C ALA A 1 -12.10 11.03 -2.71
N ASP A 2 -12.47 10.92 -3.98
CA ASP A 2 -13.30 11.96 -4.58
C ASP A 2 -14.76 11.84 -4.11
N ASP A 3 -15.55 12.90 -4.34
CA ASP A 3 -16.94 12.96 -3.88
C ASP A 3 -17.93 12.41 -4.91
N LEU A 4 -17.46 11.63 -5.89
CA LEU A 4 -18.29 11.11 -6.96
C LEU A 4 -19.20 9.98 -6.44
N PRO A 5 -20.47 9.93 -6.89
CA PRO A 5 -21.39 8.85 -6.51
C PRO A 5 -20.85 7.45 -6.87
N THR A 6 -20.10 7.32 -7.97
CA THR A 6 -19.46 6.06 -8.39
C THR A 6 -18.44 5.58 -7.36
N THR A 7 -17.59 6.49 -6.88
CA THR A 7 -16.60 6.20 -5.83
C THR A 7 -17.27 5.89 -4.50
N GLN A 8 -18.29 6.67 -4.12
CA GLN A 8 -19.02 6.43 -2.87
C GLN A 8 -19.73 5.07 -2.87
N ASN A 9 -20.36 4.69 -3.99
CA ASN A 9 -20.98 3.37 -4.16
C ASN A 9 -19.94 2.25 -4.07
N TYR A 10 -18.78 2.41 -4.71
CA TYR A 10 -17.69 1.44 -4.62
C TYR A 10 -17.23 1.27 -3.16
N VAL A 11 -16.94 2.37 -2.48
CA VAL A 11 -16.44 2.36 -1.09
C VAL A 11 -17.47 1.77 -0.13
N SER A 12 -18.75 2.09 -0.29
CA SER A 12 -19.83 1.53 0.55
C SER A 12 -20.03 0.03 0.35
N GLY A 13 -19.69 -0.49 -0.84
CA GLY A 13 -19.72 -1.92 -1.16
C GLY A 13 -18.46 -2.71 -0.72
N LEU A 14 -17.44 -2.06 -0.20
CA LEU A 14 -16.22 -2.73 0.22
C LEU A 14 -16.48 -3.64 1.43
N THR A 15 -15.94 -4.84 1.35
CA THR A 15 -15.96 -5.83 2.42
C THR A 15 -14.55 -6.31 2.75
N LYS A 16 -14.36 -6.91 3.90
CA LYS A 16 -13.07 -7.49 4.29
C LYS A 16 -12.56 -8.53 3.28
N ALA A 17 -13.44 -9.24 2.62
CA ALA A 17 -13.09 -10.29 1.66
C ALA A 17 -12.23 -9.76 0.49
N GLN A 18 -12.45 -8.51 0.06
CA GLN A 18 -11.68 -7.90 -1.03
C GLN A 18 -10.20 -7.68 -0.68
N PHE A 19 -9.84 -7.67 0.60
CA PHE A 19 -8.48 -7.50 1.10
C PHE A 19 -7.83 -8.82 1.55
N ALA A 20 -8.50 -9.95 1.37
CA ALA A 20 -8.01 -11.25 1.83
C ALA A 20 -6.67 -11.65 1.19
N SER A 21 -6.41 -11.23 -0.05
CA SER A 21 -5.14 -11.49 -0.75
C SER A 21 -3.93 -10.88 -0.02
N ILE A 22 -4.11 -9.77 0.69
CA ILE A 22 -3.05 -9.16 1.50
C ILE A 22 -2.72 -10.07 2.69
N GLU A 23 -3.72 -10.51 3.46
CA GLU A 23 -3.50 -11.43 4.59
C GLU A 23 -2.82 -12.73 4.12
N GLN A 24 -3.27 -13.29 2.97
CA GLN A 24 -2.72 -14.49 2.36
C GLN A 24 -1.26 -14.30 1.92
N PHE A 25 -0.93 -13.15 1.33
CA PHE A 25 0.44 -12.82 0.97
C PHE A 25 1.34 -12.87 2.21
N PHE A 26 1.03 -12.12 3.25
CA PHE A 26 1.85 -12.10 4.46
C PHE A 26 1.93 -13.47 5.15
N GLN A 27 0.88 -14.27 5.08
CA GLN A 27 0.89 -15.63 5.64
C GLN A 27 1.85 -16.55 4.86
N ARG A 28 1.85 -16.46 3.52
CA ARG A 28 2.79 -17.24 2.68
C ARG A 28 4.23 -16.85 2.94
N GLU A 29 4.51 -15.54 2.96
CA GLU A 29 5.85 -15.01 3.21
C GLU A 29 6.35 -15.37 4.61
N ALA A 30 5.51 -15.21 5.63
CA ALA A 30 5.87 -15.61 7.00
C ALA A 30 6.25 -17.10 7.07
N LYS A 31 5.48 -17.96 6.42
CA LYS A 31 5.79 -19.39 6.35
C LYS A 31 7.08 -19.66 5.58
N PHE A 32 7.29 -18.99 4.46
CA PHE A 32 8.49 -19.15 3.63
C PHE A 32 9.77 -18.76 4.40
N PHE A 33 9.71 -17.66 5.16
CA PHE A 33 10.83 -17.19 5.99
C PHE A 33 10.88 -17.81 7.39
N GLY A 34 10.07 -18.83 7.69
CA GLY A 34 10.10 -19.55 8.96
C GLY A 34 9.65 -18.74 10.18
N LEU A 35 8.85 -17.70 9.98
CA LEU A 35 8.26 -16.94 11.09
C LEU A 35 7.18 -17.75 11.79
N SER A 36 7.20 -17.78 13.13
CA SER A 36 6.32 -18.59 13.97
C SER A 36 4.87 -18.08 14.08
N HIS A 37 4.45 -17.17 13.20
CA HIS A 37 3.13 -16.54 13.24
C HIS A 37 2.25 -17.04 12.09
N ASP A 38 1.20 -17.81 12.42
CA ASP A 38 0.25 -18.32 11.42
C ASP A 38 -0.56 -17.21 10.74
N ARG A 39 -0.77 -16.09 11.42
CA ARG A 39 -1.46 -14.91 10.90
C ARG A 39 -0.71 -13.65 11.30
N PRO A 40 0.37 -13.31 10.60
CA PRO A 40 1.20 -12.15 10.94
C PRO A 40 0.46 -10.82 10.77
N ILE A 41 -0.49 -10.76 9.84
CA ILE A 41 -1.34 -9.60 9.58
C ILE A 41 -2.81 -10.01 9.65
N ARG A 42 -3.61 -9.16 10.29
CA ARG A 42 -5.06 -9.23 10.31
C ARG A 42 -5.65 -7.89 9.92
N ILE A 43 -6.45 -7.88 8.87
CA ILE A 43 -7.10 -6.67 8.36
C ILE A 43 -8.48 -6.54 9.02
N GLU A 44 -8.75 -5.35 9.53
CA GLU A 44 -10.08 -4.95 9.99
C GLU A 44 -10.50 -3.72 9.19
N LEU A 45 -11.68 -3.79 8.58
CA LEU A 45 -12.23 -2.70 7.80
C LEU A 45 -13.05 -1.80 8.74
N TYR A 46 -12.71 -0.54 8.76
CA TYR A 46 -13.46 0.47 9.51
C TYR A 46 -14.45 1.20 8.58
N PRO A 47 -15.55 1.75 9.10
CA PRO A 47 -16.49 2.54 8.32
C PRO A 47 -15.79 3.66 7.56
N ALA A 48 -16.26 3.91 6.34
CA ALA A 48 -15.73 4.99 5.52
C ALA A 48 -15.83 6.34 6.26
N GLN A 49 -14.73 7.09 6.24
CA GLN A 49 -14.69 8.44 6.79
C GLN A 49 -15.20 9.42 5.73
N ILE A 50 -16.07 10.34 6.12
CA ILE A 50 -16.60 11.36 5.21
C ILE A 50 -15.51 12.39 4.89
N GLU A 51 -14.68 12.73 5.87
CA GLU A 51 -13.57 13.67 5.69
C GLU A 51 -12.27 12.91 5.36
N PRO A 52 -11.60 13.24 4.24
CA PRO A 52 -10.31 12.66 3.94
C PRO A 52 -9.27 13.07 4.99
N PRO A 53 -8.27 12.25 5.25
CA PRO A 53 -7.15 12.64 6.09
C PRO A 53 -6.47 13.91 5.51
N PRO A 54 -5.89 14.78 6.35
CA PRO A 54 -5.18 15.96 5.86
C PRO A 54 -4.06 15.53 4.90
N ALA A 55 -3.99 16.17 3.74
CA ALA A 55 -2.94 15.90 2.76
C ALA A 55 -1.55 16.26 3.33
N LEU A 56 -0.54 15.46 2.98
CA LEU A 56 0.84 15.81 3.28
C LEU A 56 1.24 17.02 2.41
N PRO A 57 1.78 18.11 2.98
CA PRO A 57 2.24 19.24 2.20
C PRO A 57 3.32 18.83 1.19
N PRO A 58 3.30 19.38 -0.03
CA PRO A 58 4.38 19.16 -1.00
C PRO A 58 5.74 19.57 -0.40
N ARG A 59 6.75 18.75 -0.59
CA ARG A 59 8.11 18.96 -0.06
C ARG A 59 8.16 19.04 1.48
N ALA A 60 7.32 18.27 2.16
CA ALA A 60 7.32 18.20 3.62
C ALA A 60 8.70 17.70 4.14
N GLY A 61 9.33 18.50 4.98
CA GLY A 61 10.51 18.07 5.74
C GLY A 61 10.12 17.12 6.89
N MET A 62 11.12 16.56 7.55
CA MET A 62 10.94 15.58 8.64
C MET A 62 9.98 16.08 9.74
N VAL A 63 10.13 17.32 10.19
CA VAL A 63 9.29 17.91 11.23
C VAL A 63 7.83 18.05 10.76
N THR A 64 7.62 18.50 9.54
CA THR A 64 6.28 18.65 8.95
C THR A 64 5.60 17.28 8.82
N THR A 65 6.33 16.28 8.36
CA THR A 65 5.83 14.89 8.28
C THR A 65 5.49 14.33 9.65
N MET A 66 6.29 14.60 10.66
CA MET A 66 6.02 14.20 12.04
C MET A 66 4.73 14.85 12.58
N TRP A 67 4.57 16.17 12.42
CA TRP A 67 3.35 16.88 12.83
C TRP A 67 2.13 16.39 12.06
N TRP A 68 2.26 16.14 10.76
CA TRP A 68 1.21 15.59 9.93
C TRP A 68 0.78 14.20 10.44
N SER A 69 1.73 13.32 10.76
CA SER A 69 1.43 11.99 11.30
C SER A 69 0.71 12.04 12.65
N LEU A 70 1.05 13.01 13.50
CA LEU A 70 0.34 13.25 14.77
C LEU A 70 -1.10 13.73 14.53
N ARG A 71 -1.30 14.63 13.57
CA ARG A 71 -2.64 15.09 13.17
C ARG A 71 -3.50 13.97 12.60
N LEU A 72 -2.93 13.02 11.89
CA LEU A 72 -3.65 11.83 11.41
C LEU A 72 -4.11 10.91 12.56
N ARG A 73 -3.37 10.88 13.66
CA ARG A 73 -3.73 10.05 14.82
C ARG A 73 -4.91 10.60 15.61
N TRP A 74 -5.08 11.91 15.63
CA TRP A 74 -6.10 12.59 16.44
C TRP A 74 -7.55 12.19 16.08
N PRO A 75 -8.00 12.22 14.81
CA PRO A 75 -9.35 11.77 14.44
C PRO A 75 -9.58 10.29 14.71
N THR A 76 -8.55 9.45 14.49
CA THR A 76 -8.66 8.01 14.70
C THR A 76 -8.75 7.62 16.17
N TRP A 77 -8.17 8.40 17.06
CA TRP A 77 -8.30 8.21 18.50
C TRP A 77 -9.71 8.60 19.00
N ARG A 78 -10.31 9.65 18.42
CA ARG A 78 -11.69 10.08 18.72
C ARG A 78 -12.77 9.17 18.14
N ALA A 79 -12.52 8.51 17.04
CA ALA A 79 -13.51 7.63 16.39
C ALA A 79 -13.83 6.35 17.17
N GLY A 80 -13.25 6.15 18.36
CA GLY A 80 -13.77 5.23 19.38
C GLY A 80 -13.94 3.78 18.96
N SER A 81 -13.19 3.29 17.99
CA SER A 81 -13.21 1.87 17.67
C SER A 81 -12.46 1.11 18.75
N GLY A 82 -13.19 0.45 19.64
CA GLY A 82 -12.69 -0.23 20.84
C GLY A 82 -11.71 -1.39 20.62
N LYS A 83 -11.13 -1.51 19.42
CA LYS A 83 -10.01 -2.38 19.10
C LYS A 83 -8.85 -1.52 18.65
N ALA A 84 -7.77 -1.50 19.40
CA ALA A 84 -6.55 -0.78 19.04
C ALA A 84 -5.90 -1.43 17.81
N ALA A 85 -6.15 -0.90 16.60
CA ALA A 85 -5.35 -1.24 15.44
C ALA A 85 -3.91 -0.78 15.68
N GLN A 86 -2.95 -1.68 15.49
CA GLN A 86 -1.52 -1.35 15.62
C GLN A 86 -1.07 -0.46 14.47
N ILE A 87 -1.51 -0.79 13.25
CA ILE A 87 -1.21 -0.05 12.02
C ILE A 87 -2.52 0.43 11.42
N ARG A 88 -2.53 1.64 10.87
CA ARG A 88 -3.68 2.23 10.18
C ARG A 88 -3.32 2.63 8.78
N ILE A 89 -4.09 2.10 7.82
CA ILE A 89 -3.98 2.47 6.40
C ILE A 89 -5.26 3.21 6.00
N PHE A 90 -5.10 4.44 5.54
CA PHE A 90 -6.17 5.22 4.94
C PHE A 90 -6.16 4.98 3.42
N ALA A 91 -7.14 4.25 2.92
CA ALA A 91 -7.30 4.04 1.49
C ALA A 91 -8.23 5.12 0.92
N LEU A 92 -7.70 5.95 0.02
CA LEU A 92 -8.40 7.04 -0.66
C LEU A 92 -8.70 6.58 -2.09
N PHE A 93 -9.96 6.29 -2.34
CA PHE A 93 -10.39 5.78 -3.64
C PHE A 93 -10.78 6.92 -4.59
N HIS A 94 -10.40 6.77 -5.85
CA HIS A 94 -10.65 7.72 -6.94
C HIS A 94 -11.26 7.01 -8.14
N ASP A 95 -12.19 7.67 -8.81
CA ASP A 95 -12.77 7.20 -10.07
C ASP A 95 -11.70 7.24 -11.17
N PRO A 96 -11.33 6.10 -11.79
CA PRO A 96 -10.26 6.05 -12.79
C PRO A 96 -10.59 6.84 -14.08
N VAL A 97 -11.87 7.05 -14.37
CA VAL A 97 -12.30 7.83 -15.54
C VAL A 97 -12.00 9.31 -15.35
N ARG A 98 -12.18 9.82 -14.14
CA ARG A 98 -11.94 11.22 -13.80
C ARG A 98 -10.50 11.48 -13.38
N THR A 99 -9.88 10.50 -12.75
CA THR A 99 -8.53 10.59 -12.19
C THR A 99 -7.71 9.42 -12.75
N PRO A 100 -7.18 9.55 -13.97
CA PRO A 100 -6.43 8.45 -14.62
C PRO A 100 -5.09 8.15 -13.95
N SER A 101 -4.61 9.04 -13.10
CA SER A 101 -3.38 8.89 -12.31
C SER A 101 -3.59 9.42 -10.91
N VAL A 102 -3.22 8.64 -9.91
CA VAL A 102 -3.29 9.03 -8.50
C VAL A 102 -1.92 9.45 -7.97
N PRO A 103 -1.87 10.26 -6.90
CA PRO A 103 -0.61 10.61 -6.22
C PRO A 103 0.11 9.37 -5.69
N HIS A 104 1.40 9.52 -5.36
CA HIS A 104 2.14 8.46 -4.67
C HIS A 104 1.55 8.20 -3.28
N SER A 105 1.41 6.93 -2.97
CA SER A 105 1.04 6.46 -1.63
C SER A 105 2.20 6.63 -0.65
N LEU A 106 1.94 6.50 0.64
CA LEU A 106 2.94 6.74 1.69
C LEU A 106 2.69 5.86 2.90
N GLY A 107 3.66 5.05 3.29
CA GLY A 107 3.71 4.32 4.54
C GLY A 107 4.77 4.87 5.50
N LEU A 108 4.39 5.17 6.74
CA LEU A 108 5.28 5.73 7.75
C LEU A 108 5.57 4.73 8.87
N GLN A 109 6.78 4.21 8.94
CA GLN A 109 7.22 3.28 9.98
C GLN A 109 7.03 3.86 11.39
N LYS A 110 7.60 5.03 11.69
CA LYS A 110 7.49 5.64 13.01
C LYS A 110 6.07 6.04 13.41
N GLY A 111 5.19 6.21 12.41
CA GLY A 111 3.78 6.54 12.62
C GLY A 111 2.87 5.34 12.75
N LEU A 112 3.27 4.18 12.22
CA LEU A 112 2.42 3.02 11.99
C LEU A 112 1.13 3.41 11.24
N ILE A 113 1.29 4.31 10.28
CA ILE A 113 0.22 4.91 9.49
C ILE A 113 0.63 4.91 8.03
N GLY A 114 -0.31 4.56 7.13
CA GLY A 114 -0.16 4.72 5.69
C GLY A 114 -1.34 5.47 5.09
N VAL A 115 -1.08 6.16 3.99
CA VAL A 115 -2.11 6.75 3.13
C VAL A 115 -1.91 6.16 1.73
N VAL A 116 -2.90 5.45 1.25
CA VAL A 116 -2.89 4.78 -0.05
C VAL A 116 -3.89 5.45 -0.96
N TYR A 117 -3.46 5.84 -2.14
CA TYR A 117 -4.33 6.28 -3.22
C TYR A 117 -4.63 5.08 -4.12
N ALA A 118 -5.90 4.81 -4.32
CA ALA A 118 -6.40 3.62 -5.01
C ALA A 118 -7.51 3.98 -6.00
N PHE A 119 -7.85 3.06 -6.88
CA PHE A 119 -8.91 3.26 -7.85
C PHE A 119 -10.21 2.59 -7.41
N ALA A 120 -11.32 3.30 -7.56
CA ALA A 120 -12.68 2.81 -7.28
C ALA A 120 -13.20 1.96 -8.45
N ASP A 121 -12.48 0.88 -8.75
CA ASP A 121 -12.79 -0.05 -9.83
C ASP A 121 -12.54 -1.49 -9.37
N PRO A 122 -13.56 -2.38 -9.45
CA PRO A 122 -13.39 -3.79 -9.11
C PRO A 122 -12.28 -4.50 -9.90
N GLN A 123 -12.04 -4.10 -11.16
CA GLN A 123 -10.99 -4.69 -11.98
C GLN A 123 -9.58 -4.32 -11.49
N MET A 124 -9.47 -3.21 -10.78
CA MET A 124 -8.20 -2.73 -10.18
C MET A 124 -8.00 -3.20 -8.73
N ALA A 125 -8.91 -4.00 -8.17
CA ALA A 125 -8.83 -4.44 -6.77
C ALA A 125 -7.52 -5.18 -6.45
N GLY A 126 -7.00 -6.00 -7.38
CA GLY A 126 -5.71 -6.69 -7.25
C GLY A 126 -4.54 -5.71 -7.15
N ALA A 127 -4.48 -4.74 -8.06
CA ALA A 127 -3.45 -3.70 -8.06
C ALA A 127 -3.54 -2.82 -6.81
N ASN A 128 -4.74 -2.43 -6.40
CA ASN A 128 -4.96 -1.70 -5.14
C ASN A 128 -4.40 -2.46 -3.93
N ASN A 129 -4.64 -3.77 -3.86
CA ASN A 129 -4.16 -4.61 -2.76
C ASN A 129 -2.62 -4.72 -2.74
N ILE A 130 -1.97 -4.76 -3.91
CA ILE A 130 -0.50 -4.73 -3.99
C ILE A 130 0.03 -3.42 -3.42
N VAL A 131 -0.54 -2.28 -3.80
CA VAL A 131 -0.13 -0.97 -3.27
C VAL A 131 -0.38 -0.89 -1.75
N ILE A 132 -1.52 -1.37 -1.26
CA ILE A 132 -1.81 -1.40 0.19
C ILE A 132 -0.78 -2.27 0.93
N ALA A 133 -0.43 -3.44 0.40
CA ALA A 133 0.56 -4.33 1.00
C ALA A 133 1.97 -3.71 0.98
N HIS A 134 2.34 -3.03 -0.10
CA HIS A 134 3.60 -2.29 -0.22
C HIS A 134 3.72 -1.19 0.86
N GLU A 135 2.71 -0.35 1.00
CA GLU A 135 2.70 0.72 2.02
C GLU A 135 2.65 0.15 3.46
N LEU A 136 1.97 -0.98 3.64
CA LEU A 136 2.00 -1.70 4.91
C LEU A 136 3.41 -2.18 5.25
N MET A 137 4.16 -2.69 4.28
CA MET A 137 5.56 -3.09 4.47
C MET A 137 6.44 -1.90 4.88
N HIS A 138 6.23 -0.70 4.32
CA HIS A 138 6.92 0.51 4.79
C HIS A 138 6.65 0.81 6.26
N THR A 139 5.42 0.60 6.74
CA THR A 139 5.12 0.78 8.18
C THR A 139 5.84 -0.24 9.06
N LEU A 140 6.20 -1.39 8.52
CA LEU A 140 6.98 -2.44 9.18
C LEU A 140 8.50 -2.25 9.03
N GLY A 141 8.94 -1.21 8.30
CA GLY A 141 10.35 -0.84 8.16
C GLY A 141 11.02 -1.30 6.88
N ALA A 142 10.26 -1.85 5.93
CA ALA A 142 10.81 -2.17 4.62
C ALA A 142 11.14 -0.90 3.83
N SER A 143 12.19 -0.96 3.03
CA SER A 143 12.60 0.11 2.12
C SER A 143 12.31 -0.28 0.67
N ASP A 144 12.09 0.73 -0.17
CA ASP A 144 11.96 0.53 -1.62
C ASP A 144 13.15 -0.21 -2.21
N LYS A 145 12.87 -1.08 -3.17
CA LYS A 145 13.84 -1.90 -3.90
C LYS A 145 13.92 -1.50 -5.38
N TYR A 146 13.62 -0.26 -5.69
CA TYR A 146 13.78 0.32 -7.02
C TYR A 146 14.62 1.60 -6.96
N ALA A 147 15.18 1.99 -8.09
CA ALA A 147 15.93 3.24 -8.23
C ALA A 147 14.95 4.41 -8.41
N PRO A 148 14.92 5.42 -7.52
CA PRO A 148 13.92 6.50 -7.57
C PRO A 148 13.91 7.29 -8.88
N ALA A 149 15.07 7.40 -9.56
CA ALA A 149 15.19 8.16 -10.81
C ALA A 149 14.59 7.44 -12.03
N THR A 150 14.56 6.11 -12.02
CA THR A 150 14.16 5.29 -13.17
C THR A 150 12.97 4.38 -12.90
N ASN A 151 12.62 4.19 -11.64
CA ASN A 151 11.65 3.19 -11.15
C ASN A 151 12.01 1.74 -11.55
N LEU A 152 13.29 1.49 -11.87
CA LEU A 152 13.75 0.14 -12.19
C LEU A 152 14.04 -0.64 -10.91
N PRO A 153 13.61 -1.92 -10.81
CA PRO A 153 13.99 -2.80 -9.71
C PRO A 153 15.51 -2.88 -9.53
N GLN A 154 15.98 -2.81 -8.30
CA GLN A 154 17.41 -2.90 -7.98
C GLN A 154 17.81 -4.36 -7.79
N PHE A 155 18.75 -4.83 -8.60
CA PHE A 155 19.31 -6.18 -8.45
C PHE A 155 20.22 -6.26 -7.22
N PRO A 156 20.24 -7.37 -6.48
CA PRO A 156 19.33 -8.53 -6.59
C PRO A 156 18.01 -8.34 -5.82
N GLY A 157 17.97 -7.48 -4.81
CA GLY A 157 16.91 -7.40 -3.82
C GLY A 157 15.56 -6.89 -4.33
N GLY A 158 15.50 -6.29 -5.51
CA GLY A 158 14.26 -5.83 -6.15
C GLY A 158 13.72 -6.82 -7.20
N TYR A 159 14.32 -8.00 -7.33
CA TYR A 159 13.91 -9.02 -8.29
C TYR A 159 13.11 -10.10 -7.58
N GLY A 160 12.04 -10.57 -8.20
CA GLY A 160 11.22 -11.66 -7.67
C GLY A 160 11.98 -12.99 -7.63
N ASP A 161 12.82 -13.23 -8.66
CA ASP A 161 13.73 -14.38 -8.73
C ASP A 161 15.09 -13.90 -9.27
N PRO A 162 16.02 -13.47 -8.41
CA PRO A 162 17.34 -12.98 -8.84
C PRO A 162 18.23 -14.07 -9.45
N GLU A 163 17.96 -15.35 -9.17
CA GLU A 163 18.73 -16.49 -9.67
C GLU A 163 18.15 -17.07 -10.99
N ALA A 164 17.07 -16.50 -11.52
CA ALA A 164 16.44 -16.95 -12.75
C ALA A 164 17.43 -16.99 -13.93
N GLN A 165 17.32 -18.03 -14.75
CA GLN A 165 18.09 -18.19 -15.99
C GLN A 165 17.16 -18.54 -17.16
N PRO A 166 17.01 -17.66 -18.17
CA PRO A 166 17.63 -16.33 -18.24
C PRO A 166 17.11 -15.38 -17.18
N ARG A 167 17.91 -14.39 -16.77
CA ARG A 167 17.51 -13.40 -15.76
C ARG A 167 16.29 -12.58 -16.18
N TYR A 168 16.11 -12.36 -17.44
CA TYR A 168 15.01 -11.58 -18.01
C TYR A 168 14.20 -12.39 -19.03
N PRO A 169 12.89 -12.12 -19.15
CA PRO A 169 12.10 -11.30 -18.21
C PRO A 169 11.90 -12.03 -16.86
N GLN A 170 11.84 -11.28 -15.77
CA GLN A 170 11.39 -11.83 -14.49
C GLN A 170 9.92 -12.26 -14.60
N ARG A 171 9.54 -13.35 -13.94
CA ARG A 171 8.13 -13.81 -13.89
C ARG A 171 7.31 -13.04 -12.90
N ASP A 172 7.91 -12.75 -11.76
CA ASP A 172 7.28 -12.09 -10.62
C ASP A 172 7.99 -10.79 -10.30
N ALA A 173 7.29 -9.87 -9.61
CA ALA A 173 7.85 -8.68 -9.04
C ALA A 173 8.09 -8.88 -7.53
N GLU A 174 9.20 -8.36 -7.03
CA GLU A 174 9.36 -8.19 -5.59
C GLU A 174 8.47 -7.02 -5.13
N ILE A 175 7.75 -7.20 -4.01
CA ILE A 175 6.70 -6.26 -3.61
C ILE A 175 7.23 -4.84 -3.35
N MET A 176 8.43 -4.71 -2.76
CA MET A 176 9.04 -3.40 -2.50
C MET A 176 9.70 -2.80 -3.73
N ALA A 177 9.84 -3.55 -4.83
CA ALA A 177 10.20 -3.01 -6.14
C ALA A 177 8.98 -2.52 -6.91
N GLY A 178 7.79 -3.08 -6.64
CA GLY A 178 6.52 -2.68 -7.23
C GLY A 178 6.42 -2.93 -8.74
N ARG A 179 7.48 -3.46 -9.35
CA ARG A 179 7.58 -3.69 -10.81
C ARG A 179 8.39 -4.95 -11.10
N ARG A 180 8.02 -5.61 -12.20
CA ARG A 180 8.71 -6.77 -12.73
C ARG A 180 9.78 -6.33 -13.74
N ALA A 181 11.02 -6.72 -13.54
CA ALA A 181 12.10 -6.42 -14.48
C ALA A 181 11.92 -7.23 -15.78
N ILE A 182 11.72 -6.54 -16.90
CA ILE A 182 11.58 -7.13 -18.24
C ILE A 182 12.93 -7.23 -18.93
N SER A 183 13.77 -6.22 -18.72
CA SER A 183 15.16 -6.16 -19.16
C SER A 183 16.02 -5.40 -18.15
N ALA A 184 17.26 -5.14 -18.45
CA ALA A 184 18.13 -4.30 -17.62
C ALA A 184 17.69 -2.82 -17.56
N THR A 185 16.87 -2.38 -18.52
CA THR A 185 16.46 -0.98 -18.68
C THR A 185 14.95 -0.80 -18.73
N GLU A 186 14.17 -1.88 -18.60
CA GLU A 186 12.72 -1.86 -18.69
C GLU A 186 12.07 -2.67 -17.56
N ALA A 187 11.03 -2.10 -16.97
CA ALA A 187 10.21 -2.77 -15.96
C ALA A 187 8.71 -2.51 -16.23
N GLN A 188 7.87 -3.47 -15.84
CA GLN A 188 6.42 -3.43 -16.01
C GLN A 188 5.72 -3.62 -14.66
N MET A 189 4.63 -2.89 -14.44
CA MET A 189 3.71 -3.10 -13.31
C MET A 189 2.88 -4.35 -13.52
#